data_0aab5e6b6298cb91a44010dfbd9fdcf2
#
_entry.id   0aab5e6b6298cb91a44010dfbd9fdcf2
#
_cell.length_a   1.000
_cell.length_b   1.000
_cell.length_c   1.000
_cell.angle_alpha   90.00
_cell.angle_beta   90.00
_cell.angle_gamma   90.00
#
_symmetry.space_group_name_H-M   'P 1'
#
loop_
_entity.id
_entity.type
_entity.pdbx_description
1 polymer ?
#
loop_
_entity_poly.entity_id
_entity_poly.type
_entity_poly.pdbx_seq_one_letter_code
_entity_poly.pdbx_strand_id
1 'polypeptide(L)'
;VSVYFPIIHSDMVIKDFKDALIKRATIESVIESIKKVDFSAFYREVLYKNSQLNITKELVMKEVLPNIILMPTFGSRAIMWEELSSRQKDSTGRFLFPIFTSEDLESLAIPTIGAFRWELCKTMLGPAWNDITQMSLTSSYSDYIQFYKKNRDLSDDSKEKIKIQIKKCRNNLREVFVSDYFIWIKYESKGIMRLNRVNRNILFREVPLSKNIRDELEKQPMFSDIANRFRNIRMKKATELENRYFKFTKTGNPLPEELANHINFYKSM
;
A
#
# COMPACT_ATOMS: atom_id res chain seq x y z
N VAL A 1 -1.14 -4.56 14.72
CA VAL A 1 -1.52 -3.13 14.77
C VAL A 1 -1.81 -2.73 16.22
N SER A 2 -1.14 -1.69 16.72
CA SER A 2 -1.47 -1.12 18.04
C SER A 2 -2.57 -0.07 17.88
N VAL A 3 -3.62 -0.19 18.69
CA VAL A 3 -4.75 0.75 18.68
C VAL A 3 -4.79 1.50 19.99
N TYR A 4 -4.69 2.82 19.90
CA TYR A 4 -4.79 3.73 21.04
C TYR A 4 -6.15 4.44 21.01
N PHE A 5 -6.85 4.46 22.12
CA PHE A 5 -8.19 5.07 22.22
C PHE A 5 -8.38 5.76 23.56
N PRO A 6 -9.20 6.81 23.63
CA PRO A 6 -9.54 7.45 24.89
C PRO A 6 -10.38 6.52 25.77
N ILE A 7 -10.27 6.66 27.07
CA ILE A 7 -11.15 5.96 28.01
C ILE A 7 -12.53 6.63 27.92
N ILE A 8 -13.51 5.88 27.46
CA ILE A 8 -14.91 6.32 27.36
C ILE A 8 -15.77 5.36 28.18
N HIS A 9 -16.43 5.87 29.20
CA HIS A 9 -17.42 5.12 29.94
C HIS A 9 -18.73 5.05 29.15
N SER A 10 -19.48 3.95 29.31
CA SER A 10 -20.70 3.68 28.56
C SER A 10 -21.81 4.72 28.83
N ASP A 11 -21.81 5.31 30.01
CA ASP A 11 -22.72 6.36 30.46
C ASP A 11 -22.38 7.76 29.90
N MET A 12 -21.15 7.96 29.42
CA MET A 12 -20.73 9.17 28.70
C MET A 12 -21.20 9.19 27.24
N VAL A 13 -21.62 8.04 26.71
CA VAL A 13 -22.04 7.92 25.31
C VAL A 13 -23.56 8.02 25.24
N ILE A 14 -24.06 9.10 24.66
CA ILE A 14 -25.51 9.30 24.40
C ILE A 14 -25.98 8.11 23.53
N LYS A 15 -27.18 7.60 23.83
CA LYS A 15 -27.74 6.40 23.23
C LYS A 15 -27.63 6.40 21.68
N ASP A 16 -27.89 7.53 21.06
CA ASP A 16 -27.90 7.72 19.61
C ASP A 16 -26.48 7.63 18.97
N PHE A 17 -25.43 7.79 19.77
CA PHE A 17 -24.04 7.66 19.30
C PHE A 17 -23.45 6.24 19.47
N LYS A 18 -24.16 5.31 20.10
CA LYS A 18 -23.66 3.98 20.36
C LYS A 18 -23.38 3.20 19.06
N ASP A 19 -24.22 3.39 18.06
CA ASP A 19 -24.09 2.73 16.76
C ASP A 19 -22.99 3.36 15.89
N ALA A 20 -22.66 4.62 16.15
CA ALA A 20 -21.57 5.33 15.47
C ALA A 20 -20.18 5.07 16.09
N LEU A 21 -20.13 4.42 17.26
CA LEU A 21 -18.88 4.18 17.99
C LEU A 21 -18.01 3.10 17.32
N ILE A 22 -16.81 3.45 16.95
CA ILE A 22 -15.82 2.51 16.42
C ILE A 22 -15.24 1.69 17.59
N LYS A 23 -15.44 0.37 17.52
CA LYS A 23 -14.83 -0.56 18.47
C LYS A 23 -13.44 -0.97 17.97
N ARG A 24 -12.52 -1.21 18.91
CA ARG A 24 -11.16 -1.69 18.61
C ARG A 24 -11.16 -2.93 17.71
N ALA A 25 -11.96 -3.94 18.08
CA ALA A 25 -12.04 -5.18 17.30
C ALA A 25 -12.52 -4.95 15.86
N THR A 26 -13.41 -3.98 15.65
CA THR A 26 -13.93 -3.65 14.31
C THR A 26 -12.85 -3.04 13.44
N ILE A 27 -12.06 -2.08 13.96
CA ILE A 27 -11.00 -1.46 13.17
C ILE A 27 -9.84 -2.45 12.89
N GLU A 28 -9.50 -3.29 13.86
CA GLU A 28 -8.51 -4.36 13.66
C GLU A 28 -8.97 -5.33 12.56
N SER A 29 -10.24 -5.75 12.59
CA SER A 29 -10.82 -6.63 11.58
C SER A 29 -10.81 -6.00 10.17
N VAL A 30 -11.13 -4.72 10.06
CA VAL A 30 -11.12 -4.00 8.76
C VAL A 30 -9.70 -3.88 8.22
N ILE A 31 -8.72 -3.53 9.06
CA ILE A 31 -7.31 -3.46 8.62
C ILE A 31 -6.82 -4.83 8.16
N GLU A 32 -7.12 -5.89 8.87
CA GLU A 32 -6.75 -7.26 8.46
C GLU A 32 -7.48 -7.70 7.19
N SER A 33 -8.73 -7.29 6.99
CA SER A 33 -9.45 -7.52 5.73
C SER A 33 -8.76 -6.83 4.54
N ILE A 34 -8.36 -5.57 4.71
CA ILE A 34 -7.63 -4.83 3.66
C ILE A 34 -6.26 -5.46 3.40
N LYS A 35 -5.52 -5.91 4.42
CA LYS A 35 -4.25 -6.64 4.28
C LYS A 35 -4.40 -7.93 3.47
N LYS A 36 -5.53 -8.63 3.59
CA LYS A 36 -5.80 -9.82 2.77
C LYS A 36 -5.97 -9.50 1.29
N VAL A 37 -6.33 -8.28 0.95
CA VAL A 37 -6.43 -7.79 -0.43
C VAL A 37 -5.10 -7.21 -0.89
N ASP A 38 -4.56 -6.24 -0.16
CA ASP A 38 -3.27 -5.60 -0.38
C ASP A 38 -2.25 -6.09 0.65
N PHE A 39 -1.70 -7.29 0.43
CA PHE A 39 -0.77 -7.90 1.40
C PHE A 39 0.52 -7.11 1.59
N SER A 40 0.88 -6.26 0.64
CA SER A 40 2.10 -5.45 0.70
C SER A 40 1.90 -4.03 1.26
N ALA A 41 0.68 -3.69 1.72
CA ALA A 41 0.32 -2.35 2.16
C ALA A 41 1.29 -1.75 3.19
N PHE A 42 1.77 -2.57 4.11
CA PHE A 42 2.64 -2.17 5.23
C PHE A 42 4.08 -2.66 5.09
N TYR A 43 4.44 -3.27 3.95
CA TYR A 43 5.82 -3.67 3.69
C TYR A 43 6.65 -2.50 3.17
N ARG A 44 7.86 -2.36 3.71
CA ARG A 44 8.85 -1.41 3.24
C ARG A 44 10.27 -1.94 3.35
N GLU A 45 11.18 -1.34 2.61
CA GLU A 45 12.60 -1.57 2.76
C GLU A 45 13.12 -0.97 4.07
N VAL A 46 13.80 -1.80 4.87
CA VAL A 46 14.46 -1.41 6.11
C VAL A 46 15.92 -1.83 6.04
N LEU A 47 16.80 -1.02 6.62
CA LEU A 47 18.22 -1.34 6.69
C LEU A 47 18.47 -2.47 7.69
N TYR A 48 18.97 -3.59 7.21
CA TYR A 48 19.41 -4.72 8.01
C TYR A 48 20.93 -4.73 8.17
N LYS A 49 21.39 -4.96 9.39
CA LYS A 49 22.80 -5.11 9.76
C LYS A 49 22.98 -6.35 10.61
N ASN A 50 24.03 -7.12 10.35
CA ASN A 50 24.39 -8.27 11.17
C ASN A 50 25.91 -8.40 11.21
N SER A 51 26.50 -8.11 12.37
CA SER A 51 27.96 -8.12 12.57
C SER A 51 28.53 -9.53 12.51
N GLN A 52 27.78 -10.57 12.96
CA GLN A 52 28.23 -11.96 12.94
C GLN A 52 28.41 -12.51 11.51
N LEU A 53 27.60 -12.02 10.58
CA LEU A 53 27.67 -12.37 9.16
C LEU A 53 28.40 -11.33 8.30
N ASN A 54 29.03 -10.35 8.92
CA ASN A 54 29.69 -9.23 8.24
C ASN A 54 28.75 -8.47 7.28
N ILE A 55 27.45 -8.42 7.59
CA ILE A 55 26.48 -7.64 6.83
C ILE A 55 26.47 -6.21 7.37
N THR A 56 27.10 -5.31 6.65
CA THR A 56 27.18 -3.89 7.02
C THR A 56 25.95 -3.10 6.59
N LYS A 57 25.38 -3.47 5.42
CA LYS A 57 24.25 -2.75 4.83
C LYS A 57 23.51 -3.65 3.84
N GLU A 58 22.34 -4.13 4.22
CA GLU A 58 21.42 -4.83 3.31
C GLU A 58 20.02 -4.21 3.48
N LEU A 59 19.28 -4.05 2.38
CA LEU A 59 17.90 -3.59 2.41
C LEU A 59 16.98 -4.79 2.35
N VAL A 60 16.17 -4.98 3.36
CA VAL A 60 15.22 -6.09 3.46
C VAL A 60 13.78 -5.58 3.52
N MET A 61 12.88 -6.32 2.90
CA MET A 61 11.44 -6.03 3.03
C MET A 61 10.96 -6.50 4.40
N LYS A 62 10.37 -5.57 5.15
CA LYS A 62 9.83 -5.82 6.50
C LYS A 62 8.42 -5.24 6.60
N GLU A 63 7.50 -5.99 7.21
CA GLU A 63 6.19 -5.46 7.56
C GLU A 63 6.32 -4.52 8.75
N VAL A 64 5.87 -3.28 8.60
CA VAL A 64 5.87 -2.25 9.65
C VAL A 64 4.47 -1.69 9.76
N LEU A 65 3.72 -2.21 10.72
CA LEU A 65 2.32 -1.85 10.94
C LEU A 65 2.21 -0.46 11.57
N PRO A 66 1.29 0.39 11.09
CA PRO A 66 1.04 1.69 11.68
C PRO A 66 0.36 1.58 13.05
N ASN A 67 0.53 2.59 13.87
CA ASN A 67 -0.26 2.79 15.07
C ASN A 67 -1.57 3.48 14.71
N ILE A 68 -2.68 3.00 15.27
CA ILE A 68 -4.00 3.59 15.09
C ILE A 68 -4.36 4.37 16.36
N ILE A 69 -4.72 5.64 16.18
CA ILE A 69 -5.14 6.53 17.26
C ILE A 69 -6.60 6.90 17.01
N LEU A 70 -7.47 6.54 17.93
CA LEU A 70 -8.88 6.96 17.90
C LEU A 70 -9.03 8.32 18.59
N MET A 71 -9.41 9.32 17.82
CA MET A 71 -9.61 10.68 18.29
C MET A 71 -11.04 10.86 18.83
N PRO A 72 -11.25 11.57 19.93
CA PRO A 72 -12.57 11.79 20.53
C PRO A 72 -13.40 12.78 19.70
N THR A 73 -13.60 12.47 18.43
CA THR A 73 -14.31 13.31 17.46
C THR A 73 -15.34 12.48 16.69
N PHE A 74 -16.36 13.15 16.15
CA PHE A 74 -17.23 12.60 15.12
C PHE A 74 -16.72 13.04 13.74
N GLY A 75 -16.61 12.11 12.78
CA GLY A 75 -16.08 12.46 11.46
C GLY A 75 -16.30 11.40 10.39
N SER A 76 -16.19 11.83 9.16
CA SER A 76 -16.32 11.00 7.95
C SER A 76 -14.99 10.74 7.25
N ARG A 77 -13.84 11.06 7.89
CA ARG A 77 -12.51 10.86 7.33
C ARG A 77 -11.53 10.40 8.40
N ALA A 78 -10.64 9.50 8.01
CA ALA A 78 -9.43 9.21 8.74
C ALA A 78 -8.25 9.95 8.09
N ILE A 79 -7.21 10.20 8.87
CA ILE A 79 -6.04 10.96 8.45
C ILE A 79 -4.79 10.11 8.68
N MET A 80 -3.92 10.02 7.69
CA MET A 80 -2.57 9.53 7.87
C MET A 80 -1.70 10.67 8.42
N TRP A 81 -1.07 10.44 9.56
CA TRP A 81 -0.05 11.36 10.07
C TRP A 81 1.26 11.14 9.31
N GLU A 82 1.78 12.19 8.70
CA GLU A 82 2.91 12.13 7.75
C GLU A 82 4.29 11.93 8.41
N GLU A 83 4.34 11.39 9.61
CA GLU A 83 5.59 11.12 10.32
C GLU A 83 6.12 9.73 9.96
N LEU A 84 6.77 9.62 8.80
CA LEU A 84 7.40 8.39 8.35
C LEU A 84 8.93 8.48 8.47
N SER A 85 9.53 7.45 9.01
CA SER A 85 10.98 7.35 9.09
C SER A 85 11.59 6.85 7.78
N SER A 86 12.86 7.25 7.56
CA SER A 86 13.69 6.71 6.48
C SER A 86 13.98 5.21 6.66
N ARG A 87 14.69 4.61 5.67
CA ARG A 87 15.15 3.21 5.72
C ARG A 87 15.98 2.82 6.95
N GLN A 88 16.54 3.81 7.64
CA GLN A 88 17.40 3.57 8.82
C GLN A 88 16.64 3.35 10.13
N LYS A 89 15.35 3.65 10.16
CA LYS A 89 14.53 3.56 11.37
C LYS A 89 13.25 2.76 11.08
N ASP A 90 12.81 2.00 12.06
CA ASP A 90 11.59 1.18 12.02
C ASP A 90 10.36 1.95 12.52
N SER A 91 10.41 3.28 12.65
CA SER A 91 9.27 4.02 13.19
C SER A 91 8.03 3.80 12.35
N THR A 92 6.95 3.49 13.03
CA THR A 92 5.65 3.23 12.43
C THR A 92 4.97 4.55 12.05
N GLY A 93 4.22 4.57 10.95
CA GLY A 93 3.27 5.64 10.67
C GLY A 93 2.13 5.64 11.70
N ARG A 94 1.37 6.72 11.74
CA ARG A 94 0.20 6.87 12.60
C ARG A 94 -1.04 7.14 11.77
N PHE A 95 -2.12 6.45 12.09
CA PHE A 95 -3.43 6.68 11.51
C PHE A 95 -4.35 7.28 12.57
N LEU A 96 -4.96 8.39 12.27
CA LEU A 96 -5.92 9.05 13.13
C LEU A 96 -7.32 8.76 12.60
N PHE A 97 -8.15 8.11 13.41
CA PHE A 97 -9.54 7.83 13.09
C PHE A 97 -10.45 8.58 14.05
N PRO A 98 -11.60 9.09 13.61
CA PRO A 98 -12.63 9.56 14.54
C PRO A 98 -13.15 8.36 15.33
N ILE A 99 -13.42 8.53 16.62
CA ILE A 99 -14.00 7.43 17.40
C ILE A 99 -15.49 7.21 17.09
N PHE A 100 -16.16 8.24 16.57
CA PHE A 100 -17.55 8.17 16.09
C PHE A 100 -17.62 8.46 14.61
N THR A 101 -18.32 7.61 13.87
CA THR A 101 -18.56 7.79 12.44
C THR A 101 -19.89 7.16 12.02
N SER A 102 -20.55 7.78 11.05
CA SER A 102 -21.69 7.19 10.33
C SER A 102 -21.28 6.48 9.04
N GLU A 103 -19.99 6.60 8.67
CA GLU A 103 -19.48 6.04 7.44
C GLU A 103 -19.06 4.58 7.64
N ASP A 104 -19.03 3.82 6.54
CA ASP A 104 -18.41 2.51 6.47
C ASP A 104 -16.91 2.61 6.76
N LEU A 105 -16.44 1.81 7.71
CA LEU A 105 -15.06 1.87 8.19
C LEU A 105 -14.03 1.51 7.12
N GLU A 106 -14.37 0.65 6.14
CA GLU A 106 -13.51 0.41 4.96
C GLU A 106 -13.33 1.69 4.15
N SER A 107 -14.39 2.48 4.01
CA SER A 107 -14.35 3.76 3.28
C SER A 107 -13.46 4.81 3.94
N LEU A 108 -13.17 4.68 5.25
CA LEU A 108 -12.19 5.51 5.95
C LEU A 108 -10.79 4.90 5.87
N ALA A 109 -10.67 3.58 6.03
CA ALA A 109 -9.39 2.89 6.15
C ALA A 109 -8.65 2.81 4.81
N ILE A 110 -9.34 2.46 3.71
CA ILE A 110 -8.71 2.31 2.40
C ILE A 110 -8.00 3.59 1.94
N PRO A 111 -8.64 4.78 1.93
CA PRO A 111 -7.94 6.01 1.56
C PRO A 111 -6.75 6.35 2.47
N THR A 112 -6.86 6.06 3.76
CA THR A 112 -5.78 6.29 4.73
C THR A 112 -4.57 5.41 4.44
N ILE A 113 -4.80 4.13 4.11
CA ILE A 113 -3.73 3.22 3.68
C ILE A 113 -3.15 3.65 2.33
N GLY A 114 -3.97 4.10 1.40
CA GLY A 114 -3.50 4.66 0.13
C GLY A 114 -2.57 5.87 0.34
N ALA A 115 -2.95 6.82 1.19
CA ALA A 115 -2.11 7.95 1.56
C ALA A 115 -0.79 7.49 2.21
N PHE A 116 -0.83 6.48 3.08
CA PHE A 116 0.35 5.87 3.68
C PHE A 116 1.30 5.27 2.63
N ARG A 117 0.79 4.50 1.68
CA ARG A 117 1.61 3.93 0.59
C ARG A 117 2.30 5.02 -0.24
N TRP A 118 1.57 6.08 -0.55
CA TRP A 118 2.13 7.22 -1.28
C TRP A 118 3.28 7.88 -0.54
N GLU A 119 3.05 8.26 0.72
CA GLU A 119 4.07 8.95 1.54
C GLU A 119 5.25 8.02 1.85
N LEU A 120 5.00 6.73 2.04
CA LEU A 120 6.05 5.74 2.22
C LEU A 120 6.96 5.67 0.99
N CYS A 121 6.39 5.56 -0.22
CA CYS A 121 7.15 5.55 -1.47
C CYS A 121 7.95 6.86 -1.64
N LYS A 122 7.32 8.00 -1.40
CA LYS A 122 7.95 9.32 -1.46
C LYS A 122 9.13 9.44 -0.49
N THR A 123 8.96 8.99 0.76
CA THR A 123 10.00 9.03 1.78
C THR A 123 11.18 8.10 1.43
N MET A 124 10.90 6.92 0.86
CA MET A 124 11.95 5.97 0.46
C MET A 124 12.79 6.47 -0.72
N LEU A 125 12.19 7.21 -1.63
CA LEU A 125 12.85 7.76 -2.81
C LEU A 125 13.49 9.13 -2.55
N GLY A 126 13.03 9.85 -1.52
CA GLY A 126 13.52 11.18 -1.20
C GLY A 126 13.33 12.18 -2.35
N PRO A 127 14.36 12.96 -2.75
CA PRO A 127 14.24 13.94 -3.82
C PRO A 127 13.83 13.37 -5.19
N ALA A 128 14.11 12.08 -5.42
CA ALA A 128 13.80 11.41 -6.69
C ALA A 128 12.38 10.80 -6.74
N TRP A 129 11.49 11.16 -5.84
CA TRP A 129 10.14 10.56 -5.72
C TRP A 129 9.28 10.69 -6.97
N ASN A 130 9.51 11.71 -7.79
CA ASN A 130 8.79 11.96 -9.05
C ASN A 130 9.67 11.79 -10.29
N ASP A 131 10.86 11.21 -10.15
CA ASP A 131 11.75 10.93 -11.27
C ASP A 131 11.18 9.79 -12.11
N ILE A 132 10.71 10.13 -13.32
CA ILE A 132 10.08 9.18 -14.26
C ILE A 132 11.03 8.10 -14.78
N THR A 133 12.33 8.27 -14.60
CA THR A 133 13.32 7.24 -14.96
C THR A 133 13.36 6.10 -13.94
N GLN A 134 12.85 6.32 -12.74
CA GLN A 134 12.75 5.34 -11.69
C GLN A 134 11.35 4.71 -11.68
N MET A 135 11.28 3.39 -11.82
CA MET A 135 10.00 2.68 -11.75
C MET A 135 9.54 2.58 -10.30
N SER A 136 8.61 3.44 -9.91
CA SER A 136 8.01 3.48 -8.57
C SER A 136 6.55 3.94 -8.64
N LEU A 137 5.81 3.77 -7.56
CA LEU A 137 4.42 4.23 -7.45
C LEU A 137 4.29 5.71 -7.77
N THR A 138 5.08 6.55 -7.09
CA THR A 138 4.97 8.00 -7.20
C THR A 138 5.44 8.52 -8.56
N SER A 139 6.52 7.96 -9.13
CA SER A 139 7.01 8.35 -10.44
C SER A 139 6.06 7.90 -11.56
N SER A 140 5.51 6.68 -11.46
CA SER A 140 4.54 6.17 -12.45
C SER A 140 3.26 7.00 -12.49
N TYR A 141 2.77 7.45 -11.32
CA TYR A 141 1.63 8.37 -11.26
C TYR A 141 1.96 9.78 -11.75
N SER A 142 3.17 10.28 -11.47
CA SER A 142 3.66 11.55 -12.02
C SER A 142 3.65 11.52 -13.54
N ASP A 143 4.23 10.49 -14.14
CA ASP A 143 4.26 10.30 -15.60
C ASP A 143 2.83 10.20 -16.17
N TYR A 144 2.00 9.33 -15.57
CA TYR A 144 0.61 9.14 -15.98
C TYR A 144 -0.18 10.44 -16.01
N ILE A 145 -0.15 11.23 -14.93
CA ILE A 145 -0.91 12.48 -14.82
C ILE A 145 -0.31 13.60 -15.67
N GLN A 146 1.00 13.64 -15.84
CA GLN A 146 1.65 14.65 -16.69
C GLN A 146 1.37 14.42 -18.19
N PHE A 147 1.35 13.15 -18.61
CA PHE A 147 1.30 12.81 -20.02
C PHE A 147 0.00 12.15 -20.49
N TYR A 148 -1.06 12.06 -19.66
CA TYR A 148 -2.32 11.40 -20.04
C TYR A 148 -2.92 11.89 -21.35
N LYS A 149 -2.81 13.19 -21.67
CA LYS A 149 -3.34 13.76 -22.91
C LYS A 149 -2.66 13.20 -24.16
N LYS A 150 -1.37 12.92 -24.07
CA LYS A 150 -0.54 12.38 -25.17
C LYS A 150 -0.56 10.86 -25.24
N ASN A 151 -1.09 10.19 -24.23
CA ASN A 151 -1.09 8.73 -24.15
C ASN A 151 -2.09 8.15 -25.16
N ARG A 152 -1.59 7.30 -26.07
CA ARG A 152 -2.37 6.67 -27.13
C ARG A 152 -3.22 5.49 -26.64
N ASP A 153 -2.89 4.91 -25.49
CA ASP A 153 -3.64 3.81 -24.88
C ASP A 153 -4.90 4.30 -24.14
N LEU A 154 -5.10 5.61 -24.03
CA LEU A 154 -6.26 6.23 -23.43
C LEU A 154 -7.23 6.74 -24.49
N SER A 155 -8.51 6.33 -24.39
CA SER A 155 -9.59 6.90 -25.16
C SER A 155 -9.86 8.37 -24.74
N ASP A 156 -10.52 9.14 -25.60
CA ASP A 156 -10.84 10.54 -25.28
C ASP A 156 -11.80 10.65 -24.09
N ASP A 157 -12.74 9.70 -23.94
CA ASP A 157 -13.59 9.60 -22.74
C ASP A 157 -12.75 9.38 -21.48
N SER A 158 -11.75 8.50 -21.54
CA SER A 158 -10.83 8.26 -20.42
C SER A 158 -10.01 9.51 -20.08
N LYS A 159 -9.54 10.25 -21.08
CA LYS A 159 -8.81 11.50 -20.88
C LYS A 159 -9.66 12.57 -20.21
N GLU A 160 -10.93 12.70 -20.60
CA GLU A 160 -11.83 13.68 -19.98
C GLU A 160 -12.16 13.28 -18.52
N LYS A 161 -12.38 11.99 -18.25
CA LYS A 161 -12.56 11.48 -16.86
C LYS A 161 -11.34 11.79 -15.99
N ILE A 162 -10.12 11.56 -16.49
CA ILE A 162 -8.87 11.89 -15.79
C ILE A 162 -8.79 13.40 -15.51
N LYS A 163 -9.11 14.24 -16.47
CA LYS A 163 -9.11 15.69 -16.31
C LYS A 163 -10.08 16.15 -15.22
N ILE A 164 -11.28 15.57 -15.18
CA ILE A 164 -12.29 15.86 -14.15
C ILE A 164 -11.76 15.40 -12.77
N GLN A 165 -11.18 14.20 -12.68
CA GLN A 165 -10.59 13.68 -11.45
C GLN A 165 -9.47 14.57 -10.93
N ILE A 166 -8.53 15.00 -11.79
CA ILE A 166 -7.44 15.90 -11.42
C ILE A 166 -7.98 17.21 -10.83
N LYS A 167 -9.01 17.81 -11.47
CA LYS A 167 -9.67 19.02 -10.95
C LYS A 167 -10.32 18.76 -9.57
N LYS A 168 -11.06 17.65 -9.43
CA LYS A 168 -11.70 17.25 -8.17
C LYS A 168 -10.68 17.08 -7.05
N CYS A 169 -9.52 16.53 -7.37
CA CYS A 169 -8.40 16.35 -6.44
C CYS A 169 -7.51 17.60 -6.30
N ARG A 170 -7.93 18.78 -6.81
CA ARG A 170 -7.19 20.04 -6.71
C ARG A 170 -5.75 19.95 -7.23
N ASN A 171 -5.52 19.20 -8.30
CA ASN A 171 -4.21 18.91 -8.88
C ASN A 171 -3.21 18.21 -7.91
N ASN A 172 -3.69 17.57 -6.86
CA ASN A 172 -2.85 16.85 -5.91
C ASN A 172 -2.70 15.39 -6.38
N LEU A 173 -1.49 14.99 -6.77
CA LEU A 173 -1.18 13.66 -7.28
C LEU A 173 -1.49 12.55 -6.24
N ARG A 174 -1.21 12.82 -4.96
CA ARG A 174 -1.53 11.88 -3.87
C ARG A 174 -3.03 11.60 -3.82
N GLU A 175 -3.85 12.64 -3.89
CA GLU A 175 -5.31 12.49 -3.83
C GLU A 175 -5.87 11.77 -5.07
N VAL A 176 -5.27 11.98 -6.25
CA VAL A 176 -5.62 11.20 -7.46
C VAL A 176 -5.31 9.74 -7.23
N PHE A 177 -4.09 9.42 -6.78
CA PHE A 177 -3.72 8.04 -6.45
C PHE A 177 -4.63 7.43 -5.38
N VAL A 178 -4.91 8.13 -4.29
CA VAL A 178 -5.77 7.63 -3.21
C VAL A 178 -7.17 7.30 -3.70
N SER A 179 -7.73 8.13 -4.59
CA SER A 179 -9.01 7.87 -5.24
C SER A 179 -9.00 6.59 -6.07
N ASP A 180 -7.93 6.38 -6.85
CA ASP A 180 -7.75 5.20 -7.69
C ASP A 180 -7.44 3.95 -6.86
N TYR A 181 -6.64 4.10 -5.79
CA TYR A 181 -6.37 3.02 -4.84
C TYR A 181 -7.65 2.53 -4.15
N PHE A 182 -8.56 3.46 -3.80
CA PHE A 182 -9.87 3.09 -3.26
C PHE A 182 -10.66 2.20 -4.24
N ILE A 183 -10.68 2.60 -5.52
CA ILE A 183 -11.34 1.81 -6.57
C ILE A 183 -10.65 0.45 -6.75
N TRP A 184 -9.32 0.43 -6.72
CA TRP A 184 -8.51 -0.77 -6.87
C TRP A 184 -8.82 -1.81 -5.79
N ILE A 185 -8.83 -1.38 -4.52
CA ILE A 185 -9.09 -2.28 -3.39
C ILE A 185 -10.56 -2.67 -3.26
N LYS A 186 -11.49 -1.73 -3.45
CA LYS A 186 -12.91 -1.98 -3.19
C LYS A 186 -13.63 -2.68 -4.34
N TYR A 187 -13.21 -2.47 -5.59
CA TYR A 187 -13.92 -2.94 -6.78
C TYR A 187 -13.07 -3.82 -7.70
N GLU A 188 -11.90 -3.35 -8.13
CA GLU A 188 -11.07 -4.11 -9.10
C GLU A 188 -10.58 -5.44 -8.51
N SER A 189 -10.31 -5.50 -7.20
CA SER A 189 -9.99 -6.75 -6.48
C SER A 189 -11.08 -7.82 -6.57
N LYS A 190 -12.31 -7.40 -6.87
CA LYS A 190 -13.47 -8.26 -7.05
C LYS A 190 -13.83 -8.49 -8.52
N GLY A 191 -12.96 -8.07 -9.45
CA GLY A 191 -13.17 -8.16 -10.89
C GLY A 191 -14.13 -7.11 -11.48
N ILE A 192 -14.54 -6.10 -10.68
CA ILE A 192 -15.43 -5.01 -11.14
C ILE A 192 -14.57 -3.89 -11.71
N MET A 193 -14.46 -3.82 -13.01
CA MET A 193 -13.59 -2.89 -13.71
C MET A 193 -14.15 -1.47 -13.74
N ARG A 194 -13.42 -0.54 -13.13
CA ARG A 194 -13.75 0.89 -13.09
C ARG A 194 -12.60 1.81 -13.48
N LEU A 195 -11.36 1.29 -13.42
CA LEU A 195 -10.17 2.02 -13.80
C LEU A 195 -9.90 1.87 -15.30
N ASN A 196 -9.24 2.86 -15.90
CA ASN A 196 -8.73 2.70 -17.25
C ASN A 196 -7.53 1.74 -17.30
N ARG A 197 -7.20 1.26 -18.51
CA ARG A 197 -6.16 0.25 -18.73
C ARG A 197 -4.79 0.70 -18.19
N VAL A 198 -4.41 1.94 -18.43
CA VAL A 198 -3.08 2.46 -18.03
C VAL A 198 -2.96 2.48 -16.51
N ASN A 199 -3.96 3.02 -15.83
CA ASN A 199 -3.97 3.10 -14.37
C ASN A 199 -4.00 1.70 -13.73
N ARG A 200 -4.80 0.79 -14.27
CA ARG A 200 -4.83 -0.61 -13.83
C ARG A 200 -3.47 -1.28 -13.94
N ASN A 201 -2.73 -1.03 -15.03
CA ASN A 201 -1.39 -1.56 -15.22
C ASN A 201 -0.39 -1.02 -14.19
N ILE A 202 -0.48 0.27 -13.85
CA ILE A 202 0.34 0.87 -12.81
C ILE A 202 0.03 0.21 -11.45
N LEU A 203 -1.25 0.15 -11.08
CA LEU A 203 -1.66 -0.41 -9.78
C LEU A 203 -1.35 -1.90 -9.66
N PHE A 204 -1.54 -2.68 -10.71
CA PHE A 204 -1.18 -4.11 -10.70
C PHE A 204 0.31 -4.33 -10.38
N ARG A 205 1.19 -3.44 -10.85
CA ARG A 205 2.64 -3.52 -10.64
C ARG A 205 3.05 -2.95 -9.28
N GLU A 206 2.56 -1.75 -8.94
CA GLU A 206 3.04 -1.00 -7.77
C GLU A 206 2.25 -1.30 -6.49
N VAL A 207 1.02 -1.79 -6.63
CA VAL A 207 0.10 -2.15 -5.56
C VAL A 207 -0.44 -3.56 -5.81
N PRO A 208 0.44 -4.58 -5.73
CA PRO A 208 0.03 -5.94 -6.07
C PRO A 208 -1.01 -6.46 -5.09
N LEU A 209 -2.09 -6.99 -5.63
CA LEU A 209 -3.11 -7.71 -4.85
C LEU A 209 -2.55 -9.04 -4.35
N SER A 210 -3.17 -9.63 -3.36
CA SER A 210 -2.79 -10.94 -2.84
C SER A 210 -2.85 -12.04 -3.92
N LYS A 211 -2.04 -13.09 -3.75
CA LYS A 211 -1.90 -14.16 -4.75
C LYS A 211 -3.24 -14.72 -5.21
N ASN A 212 -4.11 -15.07 -4.27
CA ASN A 212 -5.41 -15.67 -4.61
C ASN A 212 -6.25 -14.75 -5.51
N ILE A 213 -6.27 -13.45 -5.23
CA ILE A 213 -7.01 -12.48 -6.04
C ILE A 213 -6.37 -12.33 -7.42
N ARG A 214 -5.05 -12.30 -7.50
CA ARG A 214 -4.34 -12.21 -8.78
C ARG A 214 -4.55 -13.44 -9.64
N ASP A 215 -4.51 -14.63 -9.05
CA ASP A 215 -4.75 -15.88 -9.77
C ASP A 215 -6.19 -15.92 -10.37
N GLU A 216 -7.17 -15.33 -9.66
CA GLU A 216 -8.52 -15.15 -10.20
C GLU A 216 -8.59 -14.10 -11.32
N LEU A 217 -7.93 -12.97 -11.15
CA LEU A 217 -7.88 -11.92 -12.17
C LEU A 217 -7.14 -12.37 -13.43
N GLU A 218 -6.09 -13.18 -13.30
CA GLU A 218 -5.32 -13.71 -14.42
C GLU A 218 -6.16 -14.55 -15.38
N LYS A 219 -7.25 -15.18 -14.90
CA LYS A 219 -8.20 -15.90 -15.77
C LYS A 219 -8.91 -14.98 -16.77
N GLN A 220 -8.89 -13.67 -16.53
CA GLN A 220 -9.44 -12.68 -17.43
C GLN A 220 -8.38 -12.26 -18.47
N PRO A 221 -8.67 -12.29 -19.79
CA PRO A 221 -7.68 -12.06 -20.85
C PRO A 221 -6.90 -10.74 -20.70
N MET A 222 -7.54 -9.71 -20.16
CA MET A 222 -6.93 -8.39 -20.00
C MET A 222 -5.86 -8.32 -18.90
N PHE A 223 -5.85 -9.25 -17.93
CA PHE A 223 -4.87 -9.31 -16.86
C PHE A 223 -3.76 -10.33 -17.14
N SER A 224 -3.96 -11.28 -18.06
CA SER A 224 -3.04 -12.39 -18.31
C SER A 224 -1.60 -11.90 -18.60
N ASP A 225 -1.44 -10.97 -19.55
CA ASP A 225 -0.10 -10.48 -19.93
C ASP A 225 0.59 -9.75 -18.78
N ILE A 226 -0.14 -8.89 -18.06
CA ILE A 226 0.44 -8.12 -16.95
C ILE A 226 0.77 -9.03 -15.76
N ALA A 227 -0.06 -10.03 -15.48
CA ALA A 227 0.17 -10.99 -14.42
C ALA A 227 1.42 -11.84 -14.69
N ASN A 228 1.60 -12.31 -15.94
CA ASN A 228 2.78 -13.05 -16.35
C ASN A 228 4.07 -12.21 -16.24
N ARG A 229 4.04 -10.96 -16.70
CA ARG A 229 5.19 -10.04 -16.55
C ARG A 229 5.52 -9.79 -15.09
N PHE A 230 4.51 -9.55 -14.26
CA PHE A 230 4.70 -9.34 -12.83
C PHE A 230 5.33 -10.56 -12.16
N ARG A 231 4.79 -11.76 -12.42
CA ARG A 231 5.31 -13.02 -11.89
C ARG A 231 6.79 -13.23 -12.27
N ASN A 232 7.13 -13.03 -13.54
CA ASN A 232 8.51 -13.19 -14.03
C ASN A 232 9.48 -12.23 -13.35
N ILE A 233 9.10 -10.96 -13.17
CA ILE A 233 9.93 -9.96 -12.47
C ILE A 233 10.15 -10.37 -11.01
N ARG A 234 9.11 -10.85 -10.32
CA ARG A 234 9.19 -11.27 -8.92
C ARG A 234 10.02 -12.53 -8.73
N MET A 235 9.82 -13.52 -9.56
CA MET A 235 10.61 -14.77 -9.54
C MET A 235 12.09 -14.49 -9.81
N LYS A 236 12.39 -13.65 -10.80
CA LYS A 236 13.75 -13.21 -11.06
C LYS A 236 14.38 -12.54 -9.83
N LYS A 237 13.65 -11.64 -9.19
CA LYS A 237 14.12 -10.96 -7.97
C LYS A 237 14.36 -11.94 -6.81
N ALA A 238 13.46 -12.89 -6.61
CA ALA A 238 13.62 -13.93 -5.59
C ALA A 238 14.89 -14.76 -5.83
N THR A 239 15.13 -15.21 -7.08
CA THR A 239 16.33 -15.96 -7.45
C THR A 239 17.61 -15.13 -7.28
N GLU A 240 17.60 -13.86 -7.64
CA GLU A 240 18.74 -12.95 -7.41
C GLU A 240 19.07 -12.84 -5.90
N LEU A 241 18.05 -12.74 -5.05
CA LEU A 241 18.23 -12.67 -3.59
C LEU A 241 18.74 -14.01 -3.02
N GLU A 242 18.19 -15.14 -3.48
CA GLU A 242 18.69 -16.47 -3.09
C GLU A 242 20.17 -16.63 -3.42
N ASN A 243 20.58 -16.31 -4.64
CA ASN A 243 21.97 -16.37 -5.08
C ASN A 243 22.87 -15.42 -4.25
N ARG A 244 22.37 -14.20 -3.95
CA ARG A 244 23.10 -13.23 -3.14
C ARG A 244 23.28 -13.72 -1.70
N TYR A 245 22.27 -14.34 -1.11
CA TYR A 245 22.28 -14.77 0.29
C TYR A 245 22.90 -16.16 0.49
N PHE A 246 23.06 -16.94 -0.58
CA PHE A 246 23.70 -18.25 -0.54
C PHE A 246 25.11 -18.22 0.08
N LYS A 247 25.84 -17.13 -0.08
CA LYS A 247 27.16 -16.95 0.55
C LYS A 247 27.13 -17.01 2.08
N PHE A 248 26.01 -16.62 2.71
CA PHE A 248 25.86 -16.63 4.15
C PHE A 248 25.52 -18.02 4.71
N THR A 249 24.98 -18.93 3.89
CA THR A 249 24.66 -20.30 4.28
C THR A 249 25.88 -21.24 4.14
N LYS A 250 26.92 -20.86 3.35
CA LYS A 250 28.15 -21.66 3.19
C LYS A 250 28.92 -21.89 4.48
N THR A 251 28.70 -21.08 5.50
CA THR A 251 29.34 -21.19 6.81
C THR A 251 28.67 -22.22 7.73
N GLY A 252 27.68 -22.98 7.22
CA GLY A 252 26.92 -23.97 8.01
C GLY A 252 25.86 -23.40 8.94
N ASN A 253 25.70 -22.07 8.98
CA ASN A 253 24.66 -21.41 9.75
C ASN A 253 23.37 -21.30 8.95
N PRO A 254 22.20 -21.39 9.58
CA PRO A 254 20.92 -21.11 8.92
C PRO A 254 20.87 -19.66 8.46
N LEU A 255 20.16 -19.41 7.34
CA LEU A 255 19.92 -18.04 6.89
C LEU A 255 19.13 -17.26 7.94
N PRO A 256 19.54 -16.03 8.31
CA PRO A 256 18.77 -15.17 9.20
C PRO A 256 17.31 -15.02 8.76
N GLU A 257 16.42 -14.98 9.72
CA GLU A 257 14.97 -14.90 9.47
C GLU A 257 14.60 -13.71 8.61
N GLU A 258 15.21 -12.55 8.82
CA GLU A 258 14.95 -11.34 8.05
C GLU A 258 15.32 -11.50 6.57
N LEU A 259 16.42 -12.19 6.27
CA LEU A 259 16.83 -12.47 4.89
C LEU A 259 15.94 -13.55 4.25
N ALA A 260 15.55 -14.56 5.02
CA ALA A 260 14.60 -15.57 4.56
C ALA A 260 13.23 -14.94 4.27
N ASN A 261 12.73 -14.09 5.16
CA ASN A 261 11.47 -13.34 4.98
C ASN A 261 11.53 -12.40 3.78
N HIS A 262 12.69 -11.79 3.51
CA HIS A 262 12.88 -10.96 2.32
C HIS A 262 12.72 -11.76 1.02
N ILE A 263 13.30 -12.96 0.93
CA ILE A 263 13.12 -13.85 -0.23
C ILE A 263 11.65 -14.27 -0.33
N ASN A 264 11.05 -14.71 0.79
CA ASN A 264 9.67 -15.18 0.84
C ASN A 264 8.67 -14.09 0.43
N PHE A 265 8.94 -12.83 0.75
CA PHE A 265 8.13 -11.70 0.30
C PHE A 265 8.01 -11.68 -1.24
N TYR A 266 9.09 -11.91 -1.99
CA TYR A 266 9.04 -11.95 -3.46
C TYR A 266 8.45 -13.25 -4.01
N LYS A 267 8.57 -14.36 -3.30
CA LYS A 267 7.97 -15.65 -3.70
C LYS A 267 6.47 -15.73 -3.45
N SER A 268 6.00 -15.11 -2.38
CA SER A 268 4.57 -15.10 -2.01
C SER A 268 3.74 -14.08 -2.79
N MET A 269 4.41 -13.22 -3.51
CA MET A 269 3.78 -12.22 -4.38
C MET A 269 3.21 -12.79 -5.67
#